data_a166965da58c7416d5ef1ef76a272065
#
_entry.id   a166965da58c7416d5ef1ef76a272065
#
_cell.length_a   1.000
_cell.length_b   1.000
_cell.length_c   1.000
_cell.angle_alpha   90.00
_cell.angle_beta   90.00
_cell.angle_gamma   90.00
#
_symmetry.space_group_name_H-M   'P 1'
#
loop_
_entity.id
_entity.type
_entity.pdbx_description
1 polymer ?
#
loop_
_entity_poly.entity_id
_entity_poly.type
_entity_poly.pdbx_seq_one_letter_code
_entity_poly.pdbx_strand_id
1 'polypeptide(L)'
;MTYLLDALQARAGEFISLRRDIHRHPELAFEEHRTAALVADKLEGWGYAVERGIGGTGVVGTLVRGQGTRRLGIRADMDALPIDEASGAEWSSTHRGVMHACGHDGHTAMLLAAARHLAEQGAFDGTLHL
;
A
#
# COMPACT_ATOMS: atom_id res chain seq x y z
N MET A 1 20.61 11.07 -5.53
CA MET A 1 20.09 9.68 -5.53
C MET A 1 20.34 8.97 -4.20
N THR A 2 21.52 9.08 -3.60
CA THR A 2 21.87 8.53 -2.28
C THR A 2 20.90 8.99 -1.18
N TYR A 3 20.58 10.28 -1.12
CA TYR A 3 19.69 10.88 -0.11
C TYR A 3 18.27 10.30 -0.09
N LEU A 4 17.68 9.99 -1.26
CA LEU A 4 16.35 9.39 -1.35
C LEU A 4 16.35 7.97 -0.79
N LEU A 5 17.36 7.18 -1.16
CA LEU A 5 17.50 5.80 -0.68
C LEU A 5 17.69 5.76 0.84
N ASP A 6 18.55 6.62 1.37
CA ASP A 6 18.81 6.72 2.81
C ASP A 6 17.53 7.10 3.59
N ALA A 7 16.73 8.05 3.06
CA ALA A 7 15.48 8.46 3.66
C ALA A 7 14.43 7.33 3.69
N LEU A 8 14.36 6.52 2.62
CA LEU A 8 13.48 5.37 2.56
C LEU A 8 13.96 4.23 3.47
N GLN A 9 15.27 3.96 3.50
CA GLN A 9 15.86 2.94 4.37
C GLN A 9 15.67 3.23 5.85
N ALA A 10 15.76 4.49 6.26
CA ALA A 10 15.53 4.90 7.64
C ALA A 10 14.11 4.53 8.15
N ARG A 11 13.16 4.36 7.26
CA ARG A 11 11.76 3.99 7.56
C ARG A 11 11.38 2.57 7.16
N ALA A 12 12.31 1.81 6.62
CA ALA A 12 12.04 0.47 6.09
C ALA A 12 11.37 -0.45 7.13
N GLY A 13 11.78 -0.36 8.41
CA GLY A 13 11.21 -1.16 9.49
C GLY A 13 9.69 -1.01 9.66
N GLU A 14 9.16 0.20 9.50
CA GLU A 14 7.72 0.46 9.55
C GLU A 14 6.97 -0.28 8.42
N PHE A 15 7.48 -0.19 7.20
CA PHE A 15 6.83 -0.79 6.03
C PHE A 15 7.05 -2.31 5.94
N ILE A 16 8.15 -2.82 6.50
CA ILE A 16 8.34 -4.26 6.72
C ILE A 16 7.28 -4.79 7.69
N SER A 17 7.05 -4.11 8.80
CA SER A 17 6.02 -4.48 9.77
C SER A 17 4.62 -4.42 9.16
N LEU A 18 4.33 -3.39 8.37
CA LEU A 18 3.08 -3.23 7.65
C LEU A 18 2.87 -4.37 6.63
N ARG A 19 3.87 -4.68 5.82
CA ARG A 19 3.84 -5.80 4.87
C ARG A 19 3.55 -7.12 5.60
N ARG A 20 4.22 -7.38 6.72
CA ARG A 20 4.02 -8.59 7.52
C ARG A 20 2.63 -8.66 8.15
N ASP A 21 2.07 -7.52 8.55
CA ASP A 21 0.70 -7.44 9.05
C ASP A 21 -0.33 -7.77 7.96
N ILE A 22 -0.16 -7.22 6.75
CA ILE A 22 -1.00 -7.55 5.58
C ILE A 22 -0.86 -9.04 5.24
N HIS A 23 0.37 -9.56 5.21
CA HIS A 23 0.65 -10.97 4.91
C HIS A 23 -0.05 -11.92 5.88
N ARG A 24 -0.08 -11.58 7.17
CA ARG A 24 -0.71 -12.37 8.22
C ARG A 24 -2.24 -12.38 8.11
N HIS A 25 -2.83 -11.37 7.49
CA HIS A 25 -4.28 -11.20 7.34
C HIS A 25 -4.68 -11.09 5.86
N PRO A 26 -4.44 -12.14 5.07
CA PRO A 26 -4.71 -12.11 3.63
C PRO A 26 -6.21 -12.16 3.36
N GLU A 27 -6.64 -11.44 2.35
CA GLU A 27 -8.01 -11.37 1.88
C GLU A 27 -8.06 -11.64 0.38
N LEU A 28 -9.08 -12.39 -0.07
CA LEU A 28 -9.24 -12.73 -1.49
C LEU A 28 -9.71 -11.51 -2.31
N ALA A 29 -9.59 -11.61 -3.63
CA ALA A 29 -10.04 -10.59 -4.56
C ALA A 29 -11.51 -10.21 -4.33
N PHE A 30 -11.78 -8.91 -4.27
CA PHE A 30 -13.07 -8.27 -3.94
C PHE A 30 -13.56 -8.50 -2.49
N GLU A 31 -12.73 -9.06 -1.62
CA GLU A 31 -12.99 -9.24 -0.18
C GLU A 31 -11.95 -8.52 0.68
N GLU A 32 -11.13 -7.65 0.09
CA GLU A 32 -10.01 -6.96 0.73
C GLU A 32 -10.46 -5.81 1.66
N HIS A 33 -11.45 -6.04 2.51
CA HIS A 33 -12.07 -5.00 3.34
C HIS A 33 -11.12 -4.43 4.38
N ARG A 34 -10.38 -5.30 5.09
CA ARG A 34 -9.40 -4.89 6.10
C ARG A 34 -8.21 -4.18 5.48
N THR A 35 -7.66 -4.76 4.43
CA THR A 35 -6.51 -4.20 3.72
C THR A 35 -6.86 -2.85 3.10
N ALA A 36 -8.02 -2.74 2.45
CA ALA A 36 -8.52 -1.48 1.90
C ALA A 36 -8.70 -0.39 2.97
N ALA A 37 -9.28 -0.74 4.12
CA ALA A 37 -9.44 0.19 5.23
C ALA A 37 -8.07 0.68 5.75
N LEU A 38 -7.12 -0.22 5.95
CA LEU A 38 -5.76 0.10 6.39
C LEU A 38 -5.06 1.04 5.40
N VAL A 39 -5.14 0.76 4.10
CA VAL A 39 -4.56 1.60 3.04
C VAL A 39 -5.19 2.99 3.05
N ALA A 40 -6.51 3.06 3.09
CA ALA A 40 -7.25 4.32 3.10
C ALA A 40 -6.89 5.18 4.32
N ASP A 41 -6.88 4.60 5.52
CA ASP A 41 -6.54 5.31 6.76
C ASP A 41 -5.10 5.85 6.73
N LYS A 42 -4.15 5.10 6.17
CA LYS A 42 -2.77 5.56 5.99
C LYS A 42 -2.69 6.75 5.04
N LEU A 43 -3.33 6.65 3.88
CA LEU A 43 -3.33 7.71 2.88
C LEU A 43 -3.99 8.99 3.42
N GLU A 44 -5.15 8.88 4.08
CA GLU A 44 -5.81 10.02 4.73
C GLU A 44 -4.91 10.66 5.79
N GLY A 45 -4.26 9.84 6.63
CA GLY A 45 -3.34 10.32 7.66
C GLY A 45 -2.12 11.08 7.11
N TRP A 46 -1.75 10.86 5.85
CA TRP A 46 -0.68 11.59 5.15
C TRP A 46 -1.18 12.73 4.27
N GLY A 47 -2.47 13.04 4.31
CA GLY A 47 -3.06 14.20 3.63
C GLY A 47 -3.52 13.96 2.20
N TYR A 48 -3.67 12.70 1.77
CA TYR A 48 -4.36 12.38 0.52
C TYR A 48 -5.87 12.58 0.67
N ALA A 49 -6.52 13.08 -0.37
CA ALA A 49 -7.97 12.94 -0.52
C ALA A 49 -8.27 11.51 -0.95
N VAL A 50 -9.07 10.77 -0.17
CA VAL A 50 -9.26 9.33 -0.37
C VAL A 50 -10.70 9.03 -0.78
N GLU A 51 -10.83 8.25 -1.84
CA GLU A 51 -12.08 7.63 -2.29
C GLU A 51 -12.01 6.13 -1.99
N ARG A 52 -13.06 5.61 -1.34
CA ARG A 52 -13.17 4.20 -0.91
C ARG A 52 -14.24 3.47 -1.72
N GLY A 53 -14.10 2.15 -1.83
CA GLY A 53 -15.12 1.31 -2.45
C GLY A 53 -15.14 1.36 -3.98
N ILE A 54 -14.08 1.80 -4.61
CA ILE A 54 -13.97 1.81 -6.07
C ILE A 54 -13.92 0.37 -6.59
N GLY A 55 -14.90 0.00 -7.41
CA GLY A 55 -15.01 -1.38 -7.90
C GLY A 55 -15.27 -2.42 -6.79
N GLY A 56 -15.75 -2.00 -5.62
CA GLY A 56 -16.04 -2.84 -4.45
C GLY A 56 -15.11 -2.54 -3.27
N THR A 57 -13.86 -2.93 -3.34
CA THR A 57 -12.87 -2.76 -2.26
C THR A 57 -11.73 -1.80 -2.61
N GLY A 58 -11.65 -1.30 -3.85
CA GLY A 58 -10.58 -0.43 -4.29
C GLY A 58 -10.53 0.90 -3.54
N VAL A 59 -9.34 1.46 -3.43
CA VAL A 59 -9.05 2.74 -2.79
C VAL A 59 -8.29 3.62 -3.76
N VAL A 60 -8.66 4.89 -3.87
CA VAL A 60 -7.92 5.88 -4.64
C VAL A 60 -7.53 7.03 -3.73
N GLY A 61 -6.24 7.24 -3.52
CA GLY A 61 -5.70 8.41 -2.85
C GLY A 61 -5.20 9.44 -3.85
N THR A 62 -5.65 10.68 -3.73
CA THR A 62 -5.26 11.79 -4.60
C THR A 62 -4.47 12.83 -3.82
N LEU A 63 -3.29 13.18 -4.31
CA LEU A 63 -2.44 14.24 -3.76
C LEU A 63 -2.13 15.27 -4.84
N VAL A 64 -2.45 16.53 -4.58
CA VAL A 64 -2.17 17.67 -5.47
C VAL A 64 -1.04 18.51 -4.88
N ARG A 65 -0.08 18.89 -5.70
CA ARG A 65 0.99 19.82 -5.36
C ARG A 65 1.13 20.87 -6.45
N GLY A 66 1.32 22.12 -6.05
CA GLY A 66 1.52 23.24 -6.99
C GLY A 66 0.30 23.52 -7.86
N GLN A 67 0.54 23.96 -9.09
CA GLN A 67 -0.46 24.39 -10.08
C GLN A 67 -0.38 23.61 -11.40
N GLY A 68 0.54 22.65 -11.49
CA GLY A 68 0.78 21.86 -12.68
C GLY A 68 -0.42 21.00 -13.07
N THR A 69 -0.61 20.80 -14.37
CA THR A 69 -1.72 20.03 -14.93
C THR A 69 -1.37 18.56 -15.19
N ARG A 70 -0.11 18.17 -15.00
CA ARG A 70 0.30 16.77 -15.19
C ARG A 70 -0.33 15.87 -14.12
N ARG A 71 -0.65 14.66 -14.54
CA ARG A 71 -1.22 13.64 -13.66
C ARG A 71 -0.46 12.34 -13.82
N LEU A 72 -0.19 11.67 -12.70
CA LEU A 72 0.43 10.36 -12.66
C LEU A 72 -0.45 9.43 -11.80
N GLY A 73 -0.78 8.27 -12.35
CA GLY A 73 -1.43 7.18 -11.61
C GLY A 73 -0.44 6.04 -11.36
N ILE A 74 -0.39 5.53 -10.13
CA ILE A 74 0.38 4.33 -9.76
C ILE A 74 -0.56 3.38 -9.05
N ARG A 75 -0.58 2.11 -9.47
CA ARG A 75 -1.43 1.06 -8.91
C ARG A 75 -0.61 0.02 -8.16
N ALA A 76 -1.13 -0.44 -7.03
CA ALA A 76 -0.74 -1.69 -6.39
C ALA A 76 -2.00 -2.53 -6.12
N ASP A 77 -1.88 -3.83 -6.34
CA ASP A 77 -2.93 -4.78 -6.00
C ASP A 77 -2.84 -5.21 -4.53
N MET A 78 -3.97 -5.66 -3.96
CA MET A 78 -4.07 -5.95 -2.53
C MET A 78 -4.55 -7.37 -2.23
N ASP A 79 -4.98 -8.12 -3.24
CA ASP A 79 -5.59 -9.43 -3.08
C ASP A 79 -4.59 -10.54 -2.79
N ALA A 80 -5.03 -11.51 -2.04
CA ALA A 80 -4.34 -12.78 -1.79
C ALA A 80 -4.91 -13.91 -2.66
N LEU A 81 -4.34 -15.09 -2.55
CA LEU A 81 -4.73 -16.28 -3.32
C LEU A 81 -5.28 -17.38 -2.42
N PRO A 82 -6.16 -18.26 -2.95
CA PRO A 82 -6.72 -19.40 -2.22
C PRO A 82 -5.71 -20.55 -2.15
N ILE A 83 -4.63 -20.35 -1.40
CA ILE A 83 -3.49 -21.26 -1.25
C ILE A 83 -3.18 -21.42 0.24
N ASP A 84 -2.95 -22.66 0.70
CA ASP A 84 -2.42 -22.91 2.04
C ASP A 84 -0.95 -22.49 2.11
N GLU A 85 -0.60 -21.69 3.11
CA GLU A 85 0.78 -21.27 3.32
C GLU A 85 1.59 -22.35 4.04
N ALA A 86 2.75 -22.68 3.49
CA ALA A 86 3.71 -23.62 4.04
C ALA A 86 5.09 -23.00 4.29
N SER A 87 5.18 -21.67 4.38
CA SER A 87 6.47 -20.96 4.52
C SER A 87 7.14 -21.17 5.87
N GLY A 88 6.36 -21.41 6.93
CA GLY A 88 6.86 -21.49 8.30
C GLY A 88 7.36 -20.16 8.88
N ALA A 89 7.07 -19.03 8.22
CA ALA A 89 7.46 -17.71 8.68
C ALA A 89 6.66 -17.29 9.92
N GLU A 90 7.27 -16.50 10.81
CA GLU A 90 6.59 -15.95 12.00
C GLU A 90 5.37 -15.09 11.64
N TRP A 91 5.36 -14.51 10.44
CA TRP A 91 4.27 -13.70 9.90
C TRP A 91 3.40 -14.44 8.88
N SER A 92 3.42 -15.77 8.89
CA SER A 92 2.56 -16.59 8.04
C SER A 92 1.09 -16.22 8.21
N SER A 93 0.29 -16.50 7.18
CA SER A 93 -1.15 -16.32 7.19
C SER A 93 -1.81 -16.94 8.43
N THR A 94 -2.69 -16.18 9.06
CA THR A 94 -3.58 -16.70 10.12
C THR A 94 -4.89 -17.27 9.56
N HIS A 95 -5.09 -17.17 8.24
CA HIS A 95 -6.27 -17.67 7.53
C HIS A 95 -5.89 -18.91 6.71
N ARG A 96 -6.33 -20.08 7.20
CA ARG A 96 -6.08 -21.33 6.48
C ARG A 96 -6.68 -21.27 5.07
N GLY A 97 -5.94 -21.73 4.07
CA GLY A 97 -6.36 -21.74 2.69
C GLY A 97 -6.26 -20.40 1.96
N VAL A 98 -5.69 -19.36 2.60
CA VAL A 98 -5.48 -18.05 1.98
C VAL A 98 -4.08 -17.55 2.26
N MET A 99 -3.35 -17.11 1.23
CA MET A 99 -1.97 -16.65 1.36
C MET A 99 -1.66 -15.53 0.36
N HIS A 100 -0.86 -14.55 0.76
CA HIS A 100 -0.22 -13.62 -0.16
C HIS A 100 0.93 -14.29 -0.94
N ALA A 101 0.58 -15.24 -1.82
CA ALA A 101 1.55 -16.03 -2.58
C ALA A 101 2.07 -15.32 -3.84
N CYS A 102 1.46 -14.22 -4.27
CA CYS A 102 1.90 -13.40 -5.41
C CYS A 102 2.72 -12.17 -5.00
N GLY A 103 2.78 -11.83 -3.71
CA GLY A 103 3.54 -10.69 -3.20
C GLY A 103 2.80 -9.35 -3.24
N HIS A 104 1.47 -9.34 -3.38
CA HIS A 104 0.66 -8.12 -3.39
C HIS A 104 0.71 -7.35 -2.06
N ASP A 105 0.96 -8.04 -0.94
CA ASP A 105 1.30 -7.44 0.34
C ASP A 105 2.56 -6.55 0.26
N GLY A 106 3.57 -6.99 -0.50
CA GLY A 106 4.77 -6.23 -0.81
C GLY A 106 4.49 -5.04 -1.72
N HIS A 107 3.68 -5.22 -2.78
CA HIS A 107 3.28 -4.14 -3.68
C HIS A 107 2.56 -3.02 -2.91
N THR A 108 1.61 -3.37 -2.06
CA THR A 108 0.87 -2.44 -1.20
C THR A 108 1.82 -1.69 -0.26
N ALA A 109 2.70 -2.40 0.44
CA ALA A 109 3.65 -1.79 1.37
C ALA A 109 4.64 -0.84 0.67
N MET A 110 5.14 -1.20 -0.52
CA MET A 110 6.03 -0.36 -1.31
C MET A 110 5.33 0.91 -1.80
N LEU A 111 4.09 0.79 -2.29
CA LEU A 111 3.33 1.97 -2.73
C LEU A 111 3.01 2.89 -1.56
N LEU A 112 2.68 2.36 -0.38
CA LEU A 112 2.45 3.16 0.83
C LEU A 112 3.73 3.85 1.32
N ALA A 113 4.90 3.19 1.20
CA ALA A 113 6.19 3.82 1.52
C ALA A 113 6.47 5.01 0.60
N ALA A 114 6.25 4.84 -0.70
CA ALA A 114 6.36 5.92 -1.68
C ALA A 114 5.35 7.04 -1.42
N ALA A 115 4.10 6.69 -1.13
CA ALA A 115 3.02 7.63 -0.83
C ALA A 115 3.38 8.56 0.34
N ARG A 116 3.86 7.98 1.43
CA ARG A 116 4.28 8.76 2.61
C ARG A 116 5.44 9.69 2.28
N HIS A 117 6.47 9.19 1.60
CA HIS A 117 7.60 10.01 1.22
C HIS A 117 7.19 11.18 0.33
N LEU A 118 6.33 10.94 -0.67
CA LEU A 118 5.82 11.98 -1.57
C LEU A 118 4.94 13.00 -0.85
N ALA A 119 4.15 12.58 0.12
CA ALA A 119 3.34 13.49 0.93
C ALA A 119 4.19 14.40 1.82
N GLU A 120 5.25 13.87 2.43
CA GLU A 120 6.08 14.61 3.37
C GLU A 120 7.20 15.44 2.70
N GLN A 121 7.80 14.92 1.64
CA GLN A 121 9.02 15.46 1.04
C GLN A 121 8.98 15.60 -0.49
N GLY A 122 7.87 15.19 -1.13
CA GLY A 122 7.75 15.21 -2.58
C GLY A 122 7.71 16.63 -3.14
N ALA A 123 8.72 16.98 -3.92
CA ALA A 123 8.77 18.22 -4.71
C ALA A 123 8.29 17.92 -6.14
N PHE A 124 6.99 17.95 -6.35
CA PHE A 124 6.40 17.79 -7.68
C PHE A 124 5.32 18.86 -7.92
N ASP A 125 4.99 19.09 -9.18
CA ASP A 125 3.98 20.04 -9.62
C ASP A 125 2.96 19.30 -10.50
N GLY A 126 1.77 19.04 -9.93
CA GLY A 126 0.71 18.27 -10.58
C GLY A 126 -0.12 17.44 -9.61
N THR A 127 -0.73 16.37 -10.12
CA THR A 127 -1.61 15.48 -9.35
C THR A 127 -1.08 14.04 -9.39
N LEU A 128 -1.04 13.41 -8.22
CA LEU A 128 -0.71 12.01 -8.04
C LEU A 128 -1.97 11.25 -7.63
N HIS A 129 -2.27 10.14 -8.32
CA HIS A 129 -3.32 9.19 -7.97
C HIS A 129 -2.66 7.84 -7.63
N LEU A 130 -2.99 7.28 -6.47
CA LEU A 130 -2.49 5.99 -5.98
C LEU A 130 -3.64 5.02 -5.77
#